data_2cc3edd0e354043d06a0d29727b075bd
#
_entry.id   2cc3edd0e354043d06a0d29727b075bd
#
_cell.length_a   1.000
_cell.length_b   1.000
_cell.length_c   1.000
_cell.angle_alpha   90.00
_cell.angle_beta   90.00
_cell.angle_gamma   90.00
#
_symmetry.space_group_name_H-M   'P 1'
#
loop_
_entity.id
_entity.type
_entity.pdbx_description
1 polymer ?
#
loop_
_entity_poly.entity_id
_entity_poly.type
_entity_poly.pdbx_seq_one_letter_code
_entity_poly.pdbx_strand_id
1 'polypeptide(L)'
;MLLDFINIKNGEGAVYLRLYGQITAAVKSGIIKQGEKLPSIREAAAQLNLSRTTVENAYLKLCIEGTAESLPQRGYFIRIKIMK
;
A
#
# COMPACT_ATOMS: atom_id res chain seq x y z
N MET A 1 -5.00 -8.00 9.93
CA MET A 1 -4.99 -6.66 9.34
C MET A 1 -4.96 -6.78 7.83
N LEU A 2 -5.35 -5.73 7.13
CA LEU A 2 -5.45 -5.79 5.67
C LEU A 2 -4.17 -6.21 4.98
N LEU A 3 -3.03 -5.86 5.54
CA LEU A 3 -1.74 -6.16 4.93
C LEU A 3 -1.06 -7.39 5.49
N ASP A 4 -1.82 -8.28 6.14
CA ASP A 4 -1.23 -9.47 6.73
C ASP A 4 -0.56 -10.39 5.70
N PHE A 5 -0.99 -10.31 4.46
CA PHE A 5 -0.41 -11.14 3.41
C PHE A 5 0.97 -10.67 2.95
N ILE A 6 1.37 -9.48 3.35
CA ILE A 6 2.64 -8.90 2.90
C ILE A 6 3.81 -9.67 3.51
N ASN A 7 4.74 -10.04 2.65
CA ASN A 7 5.93 -10.76 3.07
C ASN A 7 7.13 -10.12 2.41
N ILE A 8 7.83 -9.27 3.16
CA ILE A 8 8.95 -8.51 2.63
C ILE A 8 10.22 -8.94 3.33
N LYS A 9 11.20 -9.35 2.53
CA LYS A 9 12.49 -9.74 3.06
C LYS A 9 13.47 -8.60 2.92
N ASN A 10 14.36 -8.50 3.89
CA ASN A 10 15.35 -7.44 3.90
C ASN A 10 16.43 -7.67 2.85
N GLY A 11 17.03 -6.60 2.42
CA GLY A 11 18.31 -6.64 1.76
C GLY A 11 18.29 -6.71 0.25
N GLU A 12 17.15 -6.81 -0.38
CA GLU A 12 17.08 -6.92 -1.83
C GLU A 12 16.30 -5.77 -2.41
N GLY A 13 17.01 -4.89 -3.09
CA GLY A 13 16.38 -3.79 -3.80
C GLY A 13 15.66 -2.83 -2.88
N ALA A 14 14.81 -2.02 -3.45
CA ALA A 14 14.05 -1.04 -2.70
C ALA A 14 12.85 -1.70 -2.04
N VAL A 15 12.81 -1.68 -0.73
CA VAL A 15 11.75 -2.33 0.02
C VAL A 15 10.39 -1.71 -0.29
N TYR A 16 10.35 -0.39 -0.48
CA TYR A 16 9.07 0.25 -0.76
C TYR A 16 8.48 -0.21 -2.09
N LEU A 17 9.31 -0.57 -3.06
CA LEU A 17 8.81 -1.10 -4.33
C LEU A 17 8.22 -2.48 -4.15
N ARG A 18 8.79 -3.29 -3.25
CA ARG A 18 8.22 -4.60 -2.96
C ARG A 18 6.87 -4.46 -2.28
N LEU A 19 6.77 -3.55 -1.33
CA LEU A 19 5.51 -3.29 -0.65
C LEU A 19 4.47 -2.79 -1.66
N TYR A 20 4.86 -1.82 -2.47
CA TYR A 20 3.98 -1.29 -3.51
C TYR A 20 3.52 -2.41 -4.45
N GLY A 21 4.44 -3.27 -4.88
CA GLY A 21 4.11 -4.33 -5.81
C GLY A 21 3.15 -5.35 -5.23
N GLN A 22 3.35 -5.72 -3.97
CA GLN A 22 2.46 -6.69 -3.34
C GLN A 22 1.07 -6.12 -3.13
N ILE A 23 0.96 -4.85 -2.76
CA ILE A 23 -0.34 -4.22 -2.61
C ILE A 23 -1.03 -4.14 -3.97
N THR A 24 -0.30 -3.73 -5.00
CA THR A 24 -0.87 -3.64 -6.34
C THR A 24 -1.36 -4.99 -6.82
N ALA A 25 -0.58 -6.04 -6.60
CA ALA A 25 -0.98 -7.38 -6.99
C ALA A 25 -2.23 -7.83 -6.24
N ALA A 26 -2.33 -7.49 -4.95
CA ALA A 26 -3.49 -7.85 -4.16
C ALA A 26 -4.74 -7.13 -4.65
N VAL A 27 -4.59 -5.88 -5.06
CA VAL A 27 -5.72 -5.13 -5.62
C VAL A 27 -6.18 -5.76 -6.93
N LYS A 28 -5.22 -6.11 -7.78
CA LYS A 28 -5.56 -6.71 -9.08
C LYS A 28 -6.19 -8.08 -8.93
N SER A 29 -5.79 -8.84 -7.93
CA SER A 29 -6.34 -10.17 -7.71
C SER A 29 -7.63 -10.17 -6.91
N GLY A 30 -8.05 -9.01 -6.40
CA GLY A 30 -9.29 -8.92 -5.64
C GLY A 30 -9.15 -9.17 -4.16
N ILE A 31 -7.95 -9.41 -3.67
CA ILE A 31 -7.72 -9.56 -2.23
C ILE A 31 -8.03 -8.26 -1.51
N ILE A 32 -7.60 -7.15 -2.09
CA ILE A 32 -7.95 -5.82 -1.60
C ILE A 32 -8.91 -5.21 -2.59
N LYS A 33 -10.05 -4.75 -2.11
CA LYS A 33 -11.11 -4.27 -2.97
C LYS A 33 -11.15 -2.76 -3.02
N GLN A 34 -11.77 -2.24 -4.07
CA GLN A 34 -11.96 -0.81 -4.21
C GLN A 34 -12.72 -0.28 -3.00
N GLY A 35 -12.28 0.85 -2.49
CA GLY A 35 -12.91 1.49 -1.35
C GLY A 35 -12.37 1.04 -0.01
N GLU A 36 -11.57 -0.01 0.03
CA GLU A 36 -11.02 -0.45 1.29
C GLU A 36 -9.97 0.53 1.79
N LYS A 37 -9.96 0.72 3.09
CA LYS A 37 -9.02 1.63 3.72
C LYS A 37 -7.73 0.90 4.04
N LEU A 38 -6.62 1.48 3.60
CA LEU A 38 -5.30 0.97 3.98
C LEU A 38 -5.02 1.36 5.43
N PRO A 39 -4.22 0.57 6.15
CA PRO A 39 -3.78 0.99 7.48
C PRO A 39 -2.97 2.27 7.36
N SER A 40 -2.95 3.05 8.42
CA SER A 40 -2.15 4.27 8.43
C SER A 40 -0.68 3.93 8.22
N ILE A 41 0.10 4.93 7.83
CA ILE A 41 1.53 4.72 7.64
C ILE A 41 2.15 4.18 8.93
N ARG A 42 1.77 4.75 10.07
CA ARG A 42 2.29 4.29 11.36
C ARG A 42 1.90 2.83 11.63
N GLU A 43 0.64 2.50 11.41
CA GLU A 43 0.16 1.14 11.66
C GLU A 43 0.84 0.14 10.74
N ALA A 44 0.94 0.47 9.47
CA ALA A 44 1.57 -0.42 8.51
C ALA A 44 3.05 -0.61 8.84
N ALA A 45 3.74 0.47 9.19
CA ALA A 45 5.15 0.38 9.55
C ALA A 45 5.37 -0.53 10.75
N ALA A 46 4.52 -0.39 11.76
CA ALA A 46 4.62 -1.22 12.96
C ALA A 46 4.28 -2.68 12.63
N GLN A 47 3.21 -2.90 11.89
CA GLN A 47 2.76 -4.24 11.54
C GLN A 47 3.79 -4.98 10.71
N LEU A 48 4.39 -4.29 9.75
CA LEU A 48 5.29 -4.92 8.79
C LEU A 48 6.76 -4.81 9.21
N ASN A 49 7.01 -4.14 10.32
CA ASN A 49 8.38 -3.94 10.83
C ASN A 49 9.22 -3.18 9.79
N LEU A 50 8.65 -2.14 9.25
CA LEU A 50 9.30 -1.28 8.26
C LEU A 50 9.37 0.15 8.79
N SER A 51 10.22 0.96 8.17
CA SER A 51 10.26 2.37 8.51
C SER A 51 9.04 3.08 7.96
N ARG A 52 8.67 4.19 8.60
CA ARG A 52 7.55 4.98 8.10
C ARG A 52 7.85 5.53 6.72
N THR A 53 9.10 5.92 6.48
CA THR A 53 9.50 6.43 5.17
C THR A 53 9.26 5.39 4.08
N THR A 54 9.58 4.13 4.36
CA THR A 54 9.36 3.05 3.41
C THR A 54 7.88 2.91 3.07
N VAL A 55 7.03 2.90 4.10
CA VAL A 55 5.59 2.77 3.88
C VAL A 55 5.05 3.99 3.15
N GLU A 56 5.51 5.17 3.55
CA GLU A 56 5.07 6.41 2.92
C GLU A 56 5.40 6.42 1.43
N ASN A 57 6.61 6.00 1.08
CA ASN A 57 7.02 5.97 -0.32
C ASN A 57 6.17 5.00 -1.12
N ALA A 58 5.86 3.84 -0.55
CA ALA A 58 5.00 2.87 -1.23
C ALA A 58 3.60 3.43 -1.44
N TYR A 59 3.04 4.04 -0.41
CA TYR A 59 1.70 4.62 -0.50
C TYR A 59 1.66 5.77 -1.50
N LEU A 60 2.71 6.60 -1.49
CA LEU A 60 2.80 7.71 -2.44
C LEU A 60 2.78 7.19 -3.87
N LYS A 61 3.53 6.12 -4.13
CA LYS A 61 3.55 5.55 -5.47
C LYS A 61 2.18 5.01 -5.87
N LEU A 62 1.48 4.37 -4.92
CA LEU A 62 0.12 3.93 -5.20
C LEU A 62 -0.79 5.10 -5.56
N CYS A 63 -0.63 6.22 -4.87
CA CYS A 63 -1.45 7.40 -5.15
C CYS A 63 -1.11 8.00 -6.52
N ILE A 64 0.17 8.05 -6.85
CA ILE A 64 0.61 8.60 -8.13
C ILE A 64 0.02 7.79 -9.28
N GLU A 65 -0.07 6.47 -9.11
CA GLU A 65 -0.59 5.61 -10.16
C GLU A 65 -2.10 5.47 -10.14
N GLY A 66 -2.75 6.11 -9.18
CA GLY A 66 -4.21 6.09 -9.12
C GLY A 66 -4.79 4.84 -8.47
N THR A 67 -3.94 3.99 -7.90
CA THR A 67 -4.40 2.79 -7.20
C THR A 67 -4.95 3.12 -5.83
N ALA A 68 -4.46 4.20 -5.22
CA ALA A 68 -4.92 4.63 -3.91
C ALA A 68 -5.15 6.13 -3.93
N GLU A 69 -5.87 6.59 -2.93
CA GLU A 69 -6.16 8.01 -2.77
C GLU A 69 -5.94 8.39 -1.31
N SER A 70 -5.28 9.52 -1.10
CA SER A 70 -5.06 10.06 0.23
C SER A 70 -6.15 11.09 0.51
N LEU A 71 -6.92 10.85 1.54
CA LEU A 71 -7.98 11.78 1.96
C LEU A 71 -7.55 12.44 3.27
N PRO A 72 -7.55 13.77 3.33
CA PRO A 72 -7.11 14.47 4.54
C PRO A 72 -7.87 13.99 5.76
N GLN A 73 -7.15 13.66 6.82
CA GLN A 73 -7.69 13.25 8.10
C GLN A 73 -8.48 11.94 8.05
N ARG A 74 -8.56 11.31 6.90
CA ARG A 74 -9.27 10.04 6.77
C ARG A 74 -8.33 8.88 6.47
N GLY A 75 -7.22 9.14 5.79
CA GLY A 75 -6.22 8.12 5.50
C GLY A 75 -6.15 7.78 4.02
N TYR A 76 -5.68 6.58 3.75
CA TYR A 76 -5.47 6.12 2.38
C TYR A 76 -6.51 5.07 2.05
N PHE A 77 -7.13 5.21 0.88
CA PHE A 77 -8.17 4.29 0.42
C PHE A 77 -7.81 3.77 -0.95
N ILE A 78 -8.18 2.53 -1.21
CA ILE A 78 -7.94 1.93 -2.52
C ILE A 78 -8.94 2.49 -3.51
N ARG A 79 -8.42 2.95 -4.64
CA ARG A 79 -9.21 3.46 -5.76
C ARG A 79 -8.69 2.82 -7.02
N ILE A 80 -9.53 2.13 -7.72
CA ILE A 80 -9.11 1.52 -8.97
C ILE A 80 -9.65 2.37 -10.10
N LYS A 81 -8.74 3.02 -10.83
CA LYS A 81 -9.14 3.78 -11.99
C LYS A 81 -9.24 2.85 -13.17
N ILE A 82 -10.39 2.85 -13.78
CA ILE A 82 -10.60 2.05 -14.97
C ILE A 82 -10.37 2.95 -16.16
N MET A 83 -9.34 2.62 -16.92
CA MET A 83 -9.02 3.37 -18.12
C MET A 83 -9.85 2.86 -19.26
N LYS A 84 -10.43 3.77 -19.97
CA LYS A 84 -11.23 3.42 -21.15
C LYS A 84 -10.43 3.60 -22.40
#